data_96e7cf7a904a8530c9bcb88a7b9f18a0
#
_entry.id   96e7cf7a904a8530c9bcb88a7b9f18a0
#
_cell.length_a   1.000
_cell.length_b   1.000
_cell.length_c   1.000
_cell.angle_alpha   90.00
_cell.angle_beta   90.00
_cell.angle_gamma   90.00
#
_symmetry.space_group_name_H-M   'P 1'
#
loop_
_entity.id
_entity.type
_entity.pdbx_description
1 polymer ?
#
loop_
_entity_poly.entity_id
_entity_poly.type
_entity_poly.pdbx_seq_one_letter_code
_entity_poly.pdbx_strand_id
1 'polypeptide(L)'
;MACSTYNYLHLSHKIPSLFISKPSHAFPITFTTPLPSLSHTPIKFNKLVKFSTHSASVSATNTFTWDDVVRISQPDSVPHDSSDLSGFFQKVKFCNRGSEKQSEFLPFVIEDQIAGYIHNGFANHLRRFKDVFIFPQDSSYGGRIGSHVALHPVLRTPDDRTNAVGDVVKCLGEELIPGIRNELYPVTSSFGAPIFFSLERAAAPYFGIKVYGVQMNGYVEKDGQKLLWIGKRSQMKSTYPGMLDQLAAGGLPYGIACGENLVKECEEEAGIPKSISKEAIPVGTVSYMDIDGYRYKRDVLFCYDLKLPASFRPENQDGEVDSFKLIPVTHVANVIQRTQFFKPNCSLVIIDFLFRHGYMSPEHFGYLDLLQSLRSGDCS
;
A
#
# COMPACT_ATOMS: atom_id res chain seq x y z
N MET A 1 36.20 34.14 -34.50
CA MET A 1 36.55 33.29 -35.65
C MET A 1 36.21 31.87 -35.32
N ALA A 2 35.52 31.23 -36.26
CA ALA A 2 35.12 29.82 -36.39
C ALA A 2 33.93 29.34 -35.54
N CYS A 3 32.77 29.47 -36.18
CA CYS A 3 31.55 28.71 -36.02
C CYS A 3 31.77 27.26 -36.47
N SER A 4 31.28 26.27 -35.74
CA SER A 4 31.14 24.90 -36.23
C SER A 4 29.71 24.43 -35.97
N THR A 5 28.96 24.37 -37.06
CA THR A 5 27.61 23.84 -37.18
C THR A 5 27.64 22.31 -37.29
N TYR A 6 26.91 21.62 -36.44
CA TYR A 6 26.63 20.17 -36.63
C TYR A 6 25.23 19.97 -37.20
N ASN A 7 25.21 19.36 -38.39
CA ASN A 7 24.00 18.92 -39.10
C ASN A 7 23.40 17.68 -38.48
N TYR A 8 22.09 17.70 -38.21
CA TYR A 8 21.28 16.50 -37.92
C TYR A 8 20.83 15.83 -39.24
N LEU A 9 21.27 14.61 -39.45
CA LEU A 9 20.77 13.73 -40.51
C LEU A 9 19.50 13.01 -40.02
N HIS A 10 18.39 13.30 -40.67
CA HIS A 10 17.13 12.53 -40.58
C HIS A 10 17.29 11.20 -41.33
N LEU A 11 17.19 10.09 -40.61
CA LEU A 11 17.00 8.75 -41.17
C LEU A 11 15.55 8.32 -40.95
N SER A 12 14.75 8.42 -42.03
CA SER A 12 13.41 7.87 -42.10
C SER A 12 13.48 6.38 -42.50
N HIS A 13 13.14 5.48 -41.57
CA HIS A 13 12.90 4.08 -41.91
C HIS A 13 11.42 3.86 -42.23
N LYS A 14 11.17 3.53 -43.50
CA LYS A 14 9.87 3.03 -44.00
C LYS A 14 9.69 1.57 -43.53
N ILE A 15 8.56 1.29 -42.88
CA ILE A 15 8.12 -0.07 -42.53
C ILE A 15 7.26 -0.59 -43.71
N PRO A 16 7.51 -1.78 -44.25
CA PRO A 16 6.64 -2.34 -45.30
C PRO A 16 5.35 -2.91 -44.72
N SER A 17 4.24 -2.57 -45.28
CA SER A 17 2.92 -3.13 -45.01
C SER A 17 2.84 -4.59 -45.50
N LEU A 18 2.58 -5.52 -44.60
CA LEU A 18 2.22 -6.90 -44.92
C LEU A 18 0.71 -7.01 -45.13
N PHE A 19 0.33 -7.45 -46.32
CA PHE A 19 -1.04 -7.82 -46.72
C PHE A 19 -1.52 -9.03 -45.90
N ILE A 20 -2.65 -8.90 -45.21
CA ILE A 20 -3.37 -10.03 -44.63
C ILE A 20 -4.51 -10.40 -45.57
N SER A 21 -4.39 -11.56 -46.24
CA SER A 21 -5.44 -12.20 -46.98
C SER A 21 -6.46 -12.88 -46.07
N LYS A 22 -7.75 -12.64 -46.31
CA LYS A 22 -8.86 -13.35 -45.67
C LYS A 22 -8.95 -14.80 -46.19
N PRO A 23 -9.22 -15.81 -45.37
CA PRO A 23 -9.81 -17.05 -45.81
C PRO A 23 -11.33 -17.00 -45.63
N SER A 24 -12.04 -17.16 -46.75
CA SER A 24 -13.44 -17.58 -46.79
C SER A 24 -13.47 -19.10 -46.70
N HIS A 25 -14.28 -19.68 -45.79
CA HIS A 25 -15.18 -20.82 -46.00
C HIS A 25 -15.73 -21.27 -44.65
N ALA A 26 -17.04 -21.06 -44.49
CA ALA A 26 -17.82 -21.61 -43.39
C ALA A 26 -18.26 -23.04 -43.79
N PHE A 27 -18.04 -23.99 -42.86
CA PHE A 27 -18.76 -25.27 -42.86
C PHE A 27 -19.53 -25.42 -41.55
N PRO A 28 -20.82 -25.76 -41.59
CA PRO A 28 -21.58 -26.04 -40.40
C PRO A 28 -21.34 -27.49 -39.95
N ILE A 29 -20.83 -27.69 -38.76
CA ILE A 29 -20.80 -29.00 -38.09
C ILE A 29 -21.84 -29.00 -36.99
N THR A 30 -22.96 -29.66 -37.25
CA THR A 30 -23.96 -30.03 -36.25
C THR A 30 -23.47 -31.28 -35.50
N PHE A 31 -23.16 -31.16 -34.21
CA PHE A 31 -23.07 -32.31 -33.32
C PHE A 31 -24.24 -32.31 -32.34
N THR A 32 -25.13 -33.26 -32.56
CA THR A 32 -26.18 -33.68 -31.64
C THR A 32 -25.67 -34.90 -30.86
N THR A 33 -25.28 -34.74 -29.61
CA THR A 33 -25.26 -35.84 -28.65
C THR A 33 -25.72 -35.30 -27.28
N PRO A 34 -26.62 -35.99 -26.59
CA PRO A 34 -27.14 -35.52 -25.29
C PRO A 34 -26.13 -35.81 -24.22
N LEU A 35 -25.86 -34.80 -23.35
CA LEU A 35 -25.11 -34.97 -22.10
C LEU A 35 -25.90 -35.80 -21.11
N PRO A 36 -25.25 -36.71 -20.36
CA PRO A 36 -25.89 -37.39 -19.23
C PRO A 36 -26.10 -36.45 -18.06
N SER A 37 -27.29 -36.50 -17.46
CA SER A 37 -27.69 -35.78 -16.28
C SER A 37 -26.88 -36.24 -15.09
N LEU A 38 -26.07 -35.33 -14.49
CA LEU A 38 -25.42 -35.52 -13.21
C LEU A 38 -26.42 -35.18 -12.10
N SER A 39 -26.79 -36.20 -11.31
CA SER A 39 -27.59 -36.08 -10.11
C SER A 39 -26.84 -35.27 -9.05
N HIS A 40 -27.43 -34.15 -8.64
CA HIS A 40 -26.94 -33.36 -7.49
C HIS A 40 -27.26 -34.11 -6.18
N THR A 41 -26.25 -34.67 -5.55
CA THR A 41 -26.31 -35.01 -4.13
C THR A 41 -25.89 -33.78 -3.33
N PRO A 42 -26.68 -33.34 -2.34
CA PRO A 42 -26.32 -32.17 -1.52
C PRO A 42 -25.20 -32.54 -0.55
N ILE A 43 -24.05 -31.85 -0.69
CA ILE A 43 -22.98 -31.90 0.31
C ILE A 43 -23.47 -31.20 1.56
N LYS A 44 -23.62 -31.96 2.66
CA LYS A 44 -23.92 -31.41 3.99
C LYS A 44 -22.74 -30.57 4.46
N PHE A 45 -22.93 -29.26 4.50
CA PHE A 45 -22.03 -28.37 5.24
C PHE A 45 -22.17 -28.60 6.73
N ASN A 46 -21.12 -29.10 7.36
CA ASN A 46 -21.01 -29.18 8.80
C ASN A 46 -20.82 -27.81 9.40
N LYS A 47 -21.66 -27.50 10.37
CA LYS A 47 -21.63 -26.49 11.43
C LYS A 47 -20.72 -25.30 11.21
N LEU A 48 -21.32 -24.17 10.80
CA LEU A 48 -20.78 -22.83 11.05
C LEU A 48 -20.52 -22.63 12.55
N VAL A 49 -19.29 -22.45 12.91
CA VAL A 49 -18.92 -21.81 14.18
C VAL A 49 -19.32 -20.34 14.03
N LYS A 50 -20.35 -19.92 14.78
CA LYS A 50 -20.75 -18.52 14.89
C LYS A 50 -19.61 -17.75 15.56
N PHE A 51 -18.82 -17.01 14.78
CA PHE A 51 -18.01 -15.93 15.31
C PHE A 51 -18.92 -14.75 15.60
N SER A 52 -19.08 -14.45 16.88
CA SER A 52 -19.75 -13.26 17.38
C SER A 52 -19.04 -12.01 16.83
N THR A 53 -19.74 -11.23 16.01
CA THR A 53 -19.29 -9.89 15.60
C THR A 53 -19.51 -8.94 16.76
N HIS A 54 -18.57 -8.90 17.70
CA HIS A 54 -18.41 -7.76 18.58
C HIS A 54 -17.32 -6.88 17.96
N SER A 55 -17.74 -5.72 17.49
CA SER A 55 -16.86 -4.57 17.25
C SER A 55 -16.28 -4.16 18.61
N ALA A 56 -15.23 -4.85 19.02
CA ALA A 56 -14.43 -4.45 20.15
C ALA A 56 -13.34 -3.50 19.61
N SER A 57 -13.37 -2.26 20.05
CA SER A 57 -12.20 -1.39 20.06
C SER A 57 -11.00 -2.22 20.52
N VAL A 58 -10.02 -2.45 19.64
CA VAL A 58 -8.83 -3.25 19.95
C VAL A 58 -7.93 -2.42 20.85
N SER A 59 -8.21 -2.46 22.14
CA SER A 59 -7.30 -2.18 23.23
C SER A 59 -7.01 -3.51 23.94
N ALA A 60 -6.38 -4.43 23.21
CA ALA A 60 -5.70 -5.56 23.80
C ALA A 60 -4.28 -5.47 23.30
N THR A 61 -3.36 -5.02 24.16
CA THR A 61 -1.91 -5.13 23.99
C THR A 61 -1.58 -6.61 23.90
N ASN A 62 -1.59 -7.17 22.69
CA ASN A 62 -0.98 -8.47 22.42
C ASN A 62 0.53 -8.29 22.57
N THR A 63 1.01 -8.32 23.79
CA THR A 63 2.44 -8.33 24.09
C THR A 63 2.99 -9.70 23.77
N PHE A 64 3.53 -9.86 22.58
CA PHE A 64 4.34 -11.03 22.23
C PHE A 64 5.83 -10.71 22.42
N THR A 65 6.61 -11.75 22.66
CA THR A 65 8.06 -11.70 22.81
C THR A 65 8.75 -12.21 21.55
N TRP A 66 10.06 -11.97 21.44
CA TRP A 66 10.86 -12.61 20.38
C TRP A 66 10.87 -14.14 20.47
N ASP A 67 10.74 -14.71 21.68
CA ASP A 67 10.65 -16.16 21.85
C ASP A 67 9.33 -16.71 21.28
N ASP A 68 8.23 -15.98 21.39
CA ASP A 68 6.97 -16.33 20.72
C ASP A 68 7.14 -16.30 19.20
N VAL A 69 7.79 -15.27 18.66
CA VAL A 69 8.09 -15.16 17.22
C VAL A 69 8.91 -16.36 16.76
N VAL A 70 9.99 -16.68 17.47
CA VAL A 70 10.86 -17.82 17.13
C VAL A 70 10.11 -19.14 17.20
N ARG A 71 9.33 -19.36 18.27
CA ARG A 71 8.54 -20.59 18.45
C ARG A 71 7.52 -20.80 17.34
N ILE A 72 6.77 -19.76 16.99
CA ILE A 72 5.72 -19.83 15.94
C ILE A 72 6.33 -19.91 14.53
N SER A 73 7.53 -19.39 14.34
CA SER A 73 8.22 -19.38 13.06
C SER A 73 8.72 -20.77 12.63
N GLN A 74 8.87 -21.70 13.59
CA GLN A 74 9.39 -23.04 13.29
C GLN A 74 8.43 -23.80 12.35
N PRO A 75 8.98 -24.68 11.50
CA PRO A 75 8.18 -25.65 10.76
C PRO A 75 7.32 -26.46 11.75
N ASP A 76 6.07 -26.74 11.37
CA ASP A 76 5.23 -27.62 12.19
C ASP A 76 5.81 -29.03 12.25
N SER A 77 5.63 -29.68 13.39
CA SER A 77 5.94 -31.11 13.56
C SER A 77 5.00 -32.01 12.73
N VAL A 78 3.87 -31.48 12.28
CA VAL A 78 2.93 -32.12 11.34
C VAL A 78 3.15 -31.47 9.97
N PRO A 79 3.21 -32.25 8.86
CA PRO A 79 3.35 -31.69 7.53
C PRO A 79 2.25 -30.66 7.26
N HIS A 80 2.60 -29.39 7.19
CA HIS A 80 1.71 -28.34 6.74
C HIS A 80 1.76 -28.35 5.22
N ASP A 81 0.61 -28.22 4.57
CA ASP A 81 0.54 -27.99 3.15
C ASP A 81 1.22 -26.64 2.83
N SER A 82 2.46 -26.68 2.37
CA SER A 82 3.22 -25.48 2.00
C SER A 82 2.61 -24.72 0.81
N SER A 83 1.63 -25.34 0.12
CA SER A 83 0.89 -24.72 -0.99
C SER A 83 -0.30 -23.88 -0.52
N ASP A 84 -0.69 -23.94 0.75
CA ASP A 84 -1.80 -23.14 1.30
C ASP A 84 -1.40 -21.66 1.44
N LEU A 85 -1.98 -20.82 0.60
CA LEU A 85 -1.77 -19.36 0.61
C LEU A 85 -2.83 -18.60 1.43
N SER A 86 -3.76 -19.30 2.09
CA SER A 86 -4.90 -18.69 2.79
C SER A 86 -4.51 -17.66 3.84
N GLY A 87 -3.43 -17.92 4.60
CA GLY A 87 -2.91 -17.00 5.60
C GLY A 87 -2.39 -15.69 4.99
N PHE A 88 -1.80 -15.73 3.81
CA PHE A 88 -1.36 -14.53 3.08
C PHE A 88 -2.56 -13.74 2.53
N PHE A 89 -3.56 -14.42 1.98
CA PHE A 89 -4.80 -13.77 1.54
C PHE A 89 -5.50 -13.01 2.69
N GLN A 90 -5.48 -13.56 3.91
CA GLN A 90 -6.01 -12.87 5.08
C GLN A 90 -5.28 -11.56 5.36
N LYS A 91 -3.95 -11.48 5.15
CA LYS A 91 -3.19 -10.22 5.32
C LYS A 91 -3.58 -9.19 4.28
N VAL A 92 -3.69 -9.59 3.01
CA VAL A 92 -4.17 -8.72 1.94
C VAL A 92 -5.58 -8.20 2.26
N LYS A 93 -6.50 -9.09 2.61
CA LYS A 93 -7.88 -8.71 2.96
C LYS A 93 -7.93 -7.75 4.15
N PHE A 94 -7.05 -7.92 5.13
CA PHE A 94 -7.00 -7.03 6.29
C PHE A 94 -6.56 -5.60 5.93
N CYS A 95 -5.77 -5.43 4.87
CA CYS A 95 -5.35 -4.12 4.37
C CYS A 95 -6.32 -3.52 3.34
N ASN A 96 -7.30 -4.30 2.84
CA ASN A 96 -8.21 -3.91 1.76
C ASN A 96 -9.68 -4.09 2.17
N ARG A 97 -10.09 -3.40 3.24
CA ARG A 97 -11.45 -3.50 3.79
C ARG A 97 -12.35 -2.39 3.27
N GLY A 98 -13.65 -2.63 3.29
CA GLY A 98 -14.67 -1.61 3.11
C GLY A 98 -14.85 -1.11 1.68
N SER A 99 -14.39 -1.85 0.67
CA SER A 99 -14.56 -1.47 -0.75
C SER A 99 -16.03 -1.31 -1.14
N GLU A 100 -16.95 -2.02 -0.48
CA GLU A 100 -18.40 -1.89 -0.65
C GLU A 100 -18.96 -0.54 -0.21
N LYS A 101 -18.19 0.22 0.59
CA LYS A 101 -18.58 1.54 1.12
C LYS A 101 -18.07 2.72 0.27
N GLN A 102 -17.41 2.48 -0.84
CA GLN A 102 -16.89 3.55 -1.72
C GLN A 102 -17.98 4.52 -2.17
N SER A 103 -19.22 4.05 -2.34
CA SER A 103 -20.36 4.89 -2.72
C SER A 103 -20.77 5.92 -1.64
N GLU A 104 -20.27 5.78 -0.40
CA GLU A 104 -20.50 6.73 0.68
C GLU A 104 -19.56 7.94 0.63
N PHE A 105 -18.62 7.96 -0.35
CA PHE A 105 -17.60 8.99 -0.49
C PHE A 105 -17.86 9.86 -1.73
N LEU A 106 -17.72 11.18 -1.55
CA LEU A 106 -17.76 12.18 -2.62
C LEU A 106 -16.35 12.37 -3.20
N PRO A 107 -16.20 12.56 -4.52
CA PRO A 107 -14.93 13.01 -5.08
C PRO A 107 -14.51 14.35 -4.46
N PHE A 108 -13.25 14.47 -4.09
CA PHE A 108 -12.59 15.72 -3.73
C PHE A 108 -11.84 16.23 -4.96
N VAL A 109 -12.30 17.35 -5.51
CA VAL A 109 -11.87 17.84 -6.82
C VAL A 109 -11.11 19.15 -6.65
N ILE A 110 -9.95 19.25 -7.31
CA ILE A 110 -9.11 20.45 -7.36
C ILE A 110 -8.64 20.61 -8.81
N GLU A 111 -8.82 21.81 -9.38
CA GLU A 111 -8.41 22.11 -10.75
C GLU A 111 -8.90 21.03 -11.76
N ASP A 112 -10.19 20.68 -11.64
CA ASP A 112 -10.85 19.67 -12.48
C ASP A 112 -10.26 18.25 -12.41
N GLN A 113 -9.47 17.94 -11.38
CA GLN A 113 -8.90 16.62 -11.14
C GLN A 113 -9.35 16.05 -9.79
N ILE A 114 -9.56 14.74 -9.72
CA ILE A 114 -9.87 14.06 -8.47
C ILE A 114 -8.59 13.92 -7.66
N ALA A 115 -8.48 14.70 -6.58
CA ALA A 115 -7.36 14.63 -5.65
C ALA A 115 -7.59 13.60 -4.53
N GLY A 116 -8.85 13.25 -4.23
CA GLY A 116 -9.18 12.31 -3.18
C GLY A 116 -10.67 12.01 -3.10
N TYR A 117 -11.11 11.48 -1.95
CA TYR A 117 -12.49 11.10 -1.68
C TYR A 117 -12.86 11.39 -0.23
N ILE A 118 -13.94 12.10 -0.01
CA ILE A 118 -14.40 12.56 1.30
C ILE A 118 -15.73 11.89 1.64
N HIS A 119 -15.80 11.21 2.79
CA HIS A 119 -17.03 10.58 3.26
C HIS A 119 -18.15 11.61 3.43
N ASN A 120 -19.37 11.26 3.02
CA ASN A 120 -20.56 12.14 3.12
C ASN A 120 -20.76 12.72 4.53
N GLY A 121 -20.59 11.88 5.57
CA GLY A 121 -20.68 12.32 6.96
C GLY A 121 -19.60 13.32 7.35
N PHE A 122 -18.35 13.11 6.91
CA PHE A 122 -17.24 14.05 7.15
C PHE A 122 -17.43 15.35 6.37
N ALA A 123 -17.92 15.29 5.14
CA ALA A 123 -18.24 16.45 4.32
C ALA A 123 -19.23 17.42 5.02
N ASN A 124 -20.14 16.89 5.84
CA ASN A 124 -21.06 17.75 6.61
C ASN A 124 -20.33 18.65 7.63
N HIS A 125 -19.21 18.18 8.20
CA HIS A 125 -18.39 19.01 9.08
C HIS A 125 -17.64 20.11 8.29
N LEU A 126 -17.33 19.89 7.00
CA LEU A 126 -16.66 20.86 6.13
C LEU A 126 -17.61 21.97 5.63
N ARG A 127 -18.92 21.72 5.54
CA ARG A 127 -19.92 22.68 5.03
C ARG A 127 -19.97 24.02 5.78
N ARG A 128 -19.50 24.07 7.03
CA ARG A 128 -19.44 25.30 7.83
C ARG A 128 -18.30 26.24 7.39
N PHE A 129 -17.30 25.75 6.66
CA PHE A 129 -16.14 26.51 6.17
C PHE A 129 -16.35 26.89 4.70
N LYS A 130 -17.35 27.77 4.44
CA LYS A 130 -17.80 28.13 3.09
C LYS A 130 -16.79 28.95 2.29
N ASP A 131 -15.84 29.57 2.95
CA ASP A 131 -14.69 30.29 2.41
C ASP A 131 -13.53 29.35 1.97
N VAL A 132 -13.57 28.09 2.40
CA VAL A 132 -12.57 27.06 2.05
C VAL A 132 -13.15 26.00 1.14
N PHE A 133 -14.37 25.50 1.41
CA PHE A 133 -14.99 24.38 0.68
C PHE A 133 -16.30 24.79 0.00
N ILE A 134 -16.45 24.34 -1.24
CA ILE A 134 -17.70 24.43 -1.99
C ILE A 134 -18.20 23.01 -2.32
N PHE A 135 -19.53 22.90 -2.52
CA PHE A 135 -20.23 21.63 -2.74
C PHE A 135 -21.12 21.78 -4.00
N PRO A 136 -20.53 21.83 -5.19
CA PRO A 136 -21.30 21.89 -6.43
C PRO A 136 -22.20 20.68 -6.57
N GLN A 137 -23.44 20.93 -7.01
CA GLN A 137 -24.39 19.90 -7.42
C GLN A 137 -24.44 19.91 -8.96
N ASP A 138 -24.63 18.75 -9.57
CA ASP A 138 -24.80 18.60 -11.04
C ASP A 138 -23.56 18.85 -11.91
N SER A 139 -22.36 18.61 -11.41
CA SER A 139 -21.16 18.63 -12.24
C SER A 139 -20.75 17.24 -12.71
N SER A 140 -20.28 17.15 -13.96
CA SER A 140 -19.78 15.93 -14.56
C SER A 140 -18.25 15.86 -14.40
N TYR A 141 -17.76 14.92 -13.58
CA TYR A 141 -16.33 14.65 -13.41
C TYR A 141 -16.04 13.18 -13.73
N GLY A 142 -15.08 12.96 -14.61
CA GLY A 142 -14.65 11.62 -14.95
C GLY A 142 -15.77 10.71 -15.46
N GLY A 143 -16.79 11.27 -16.13
CA GLY A 143 -17.96 10.54 -16.61
C GLY A 143 -19.02 10.21 -15.57
N ARG A 144 -18.88 10.70 -14.33
CA ARG A 144 -19.90 10.61 -13.26
C ARG A 144 -20.61 11.93 -13.10
N ILE A 145 -21.93 11.94 -13.21
CA ILE A 145 -22.77 13.08 -12.83
C ILE A 145 -23.06 12.93 -11.35
N GLY A 146 -22.71 13.94 -10.54
CA GLY A 146 -22.98 13.91 -9.10
C GLY A 146 -22.34 15.03 -8.31
N SER A 147 -22.71 15.15 -7.05
CA SER A 147 -22.13 16.11 -6.12
C SER A 147 -20.67 15.74 -5.80
N HIS A 148 -19.83 16.75 -5.60
CA HIS A 148 -18.45 16.61 -5.19
C HIS A 148 -18.08 17.68 -4.16
N VAL A 149 -16.90 17.55 -3.56
CA VAL A 149 -16.31 18.59 -2.72
C VAL A 149 -15.18 19.24 -3.50
N ALA A 150 -15.14 20.57 -3.52
CA ALA A 150 -14.03 21.30 -4.14
C ALA A 150 -13.54 22.41 -3.20
N LEU A 151 -12.35 22.94 -3.47
CA LEU A 151 -11.85 24.13 -2.78
C LEU A 151 -12.46 25.39 -3.38
N HIS A 152 -12.63 26.42 -2.53
CA HIS A 152 -13.18 27.68 -2.98
C HIS A 152 -12.22 28.36 -4.00
N PRO A 153 -12.70 28.92 -5.13
CA PRO A 153 -11.85 29.47 -6.19
C PRO A 153 -10.95 30.63 -5.79
N VAL A 154 -11.18 31.24 -4.61
CA VAL A 154 -10.32 32.28 -4.04
C VAL A 154 -8.95 31.72 -3.64
N LEU A 155 -8.86 30.43 -3.34
CA LEU A 155 -7.63 29.72 -2.96
C LEU A 155 -6.84 29.35 -4.23
N ARG A 156 -6.02 30.28 -4.72
CA ARG A 156 -5.40 30.18 -6.05
C ARG A 156 -4.07 29.45 -6.03
N THR A 157 -3.31 29.57 -4.94
CA THR A 157 -1.97 28.99 -4.84
C THR A 157 -1.95 27.75 -3.94
N PRO A 158 -0.96 26.87 -4.09
CA PRO A 158 -0.75 25.75 -3.16
C PRO A 158 -0.63 26.22 -1.70
N ASP A 159 0.01 27.37 -1.45
CA ASP A 159 0.17 27.92 -0.10
C ASP A 159 -1.15 28.43 0.48
N ASP A 160 -1.98 29.12 -0.31
CA ASP A 160 -3.33 29.53 0.12
C ASP A 160 -4.15 28.31 0.56
N ARG A 161 -4.12 27.25 -0.24
CA ARG A 161 -4.83 25.99 0.03
C ARG A 161 -4.29 25.28 1.26
N THR A 162 -2.96 25.18 1.38
CA THR A 162 -2.29 24.56 2.54
C THR A 162 -2.67 25.26 3.83
N ASN A 163 -2.60 26.59 3.86
CA ASN A 163 -2.95 27.37 5.04
C ASN A 163 -4.43 27.26 5.38
N ALA A 164 -5.32 27.48 4.41
CA ALA A 164 -6.76 27.45 4.63
C ALA A 164 -7.25 26.07 5.10
N VAL A 165 -6.82 24.98 4.44
CA VAL A 165 -7.20 23.63 4.84
C VAL A 165 -6.54 23.23 6.17
N GLY A 166 -5.28 23.65 6.40
CA GLY A 166 -4.60 23.47 7.67
C GLY A 166 -5.32 24.09 8.85
N ASP A 167 -5.86 25.30 8.70
CA ASP A 167 -6.64 25.95 9.73
C ASP A 167 -7.98 25.25 9.98
N VAL A 168 -8.61 24.71 8.92
CA VAL A 168 -9.80 23.86 9.08
C VAL A 168 -9.47 22.60 9.86
N VAL A 169 -8.38 21.91 9.55
CA VAL A 169 -7.94 20.69 10.27
C VAL A 169 -7.72 20.98 11.75
N LYS A 170 -7.04 22.08 12.07
CA LYS A 170 -6.86 22.53 13.47
C LYS A 170 -8.19 22.82 14.16
N CYS A 171 -9.13 23.48 13.46
CA CYS A 171 -10.46 23.79 13.99
C CYS A 171 -11.32 22.54 14.23
N LEU A 172 -11.18 21.49 13.39
CA LEU A 172 -11.83 20.18 13.58
C LEU A 172 -11.25 19.43 14.78
N GLY A 173 -9.94 19.57 15.02
CA GLY A 173 -9.24 19.11 16.22
C GLY A 173 -9.12 17.58 16.35
N GLU A 174 -8.49 17.18 17.43
CA GLU A 174 -8.16 15.77 17.75
C GLU A 174 -9.39 14.87 17.95
N GLU A 175 -10.55 15.43 18.28
CA GLU A 175 -11.79 14.65 18.43
C GLU A 175 -12.24 14.04 17.09
N LEU A 176 -12.09 14.80 16.00
CA LEU A 176 -12.51 14.35 14.68
C LEU A 176 -11.35 13.81 13.85
N ILE A 177 -10.16 14.38 14.00
CA ILE A 177 -8.93 13.99 13.29
C ILE A 177 -7.82 13.69 14.33
N PRO A 178 -7.84 12.51 14.95
CA PRO A 178 -6.85 12.16 15.96
C PRO A 178 -5.45 11.96 15.37
N GLY A 179 -4.43 12.36 16.13
CA GLY A 179 -3.02 12.12 15.81
C GLY A 179 -2.38 13.19 14.93
N ILE A 180 -2.78 14.45 15.07
CA ILE A 180 -2.15 15.60 14.41
C ILE A 180 -0.69 15.72 14.84
N ARG A 181 0.25 15.85 13.87
CA ARG A 181 1.71 15.79 14.10
C ARG A 181 2.47 16.96 13.50
N ASN A 182 1.82 17.85 12.76
CA ASN A 182 2.44 18.88 11.94
C ASN A 182 3.38 18.32 10.86
N GLU A 183 3.07 17.14 10.34
CA GLU A 183 3.74 16.51 9.21
C GLU A 183 2.85 16.63 7.98
N LEU A 184 3.39 17.21 6.91
CA LEU A 184 2.61 17.53 5.70
C LEU A 184 2.90 16.54 4.56
N TYR A 185 1.83 16.01 3.98
CA TYR A 185 1.87 15.17 2.78
C TYR A 185 1.39 15.93 1.54
N PRO A 186 1.99 15.66 0.37
CA PRO A 186 1.56 16.29 -0.87
C PRO A 186 0.19 15.76 -1.30
N VAL A 187 -0.69 16.67 -1.69
CA VAL A 187 -1.96 16.35 -2.35
C VAL A 187 -1.76 16.54 -3.85
N THR A 188 -1.86 15.44 -4.60
CA THR A 188 -1.63 15.38 -6.04
C THR A 188 -2.72 14.54 -6.71
N SER A 189 -2.88 14.65 -8.03
CA SER A 189 -3.73 13.72 -8.79
C SER A 189 -3.08 12.36 -8.98
N SER A 190 -1.74 12.32 -9.17
CA SER A 190 -0.94 11.11 -9.36
C SER A 190 0.49 11.32 -8.87
N PHE A 191 1.25 10.24 -8.73
CA PHE A 191 2.66 10.32 -8.34
C PHE A 191 3.49 11.11 -9.37
N GLY A 192 4.29 12.07 -8.87
CA GLY A 192 5.11 12.93 -9.73
C GLY A 192 4.37 14.09 -10.39
N ALA A 193 3.05 14.19 -10.27
CA ALA A 193 2.30 15.37 -10.71
C ALA A 193 2.57 16.58 -9.81
N PRO A 194 2.36 17.82 -10.31
CA PRO A 194 2.41 19.02 -9.49
C PRO A 194 1.48 18.91 -8.27
N ILE A 195 1.92 19.46 -7.16
CA ILE A 195 1.10 19.46 -5.95
C ILE A 195 -0.03 20.51 -6.07
N PHE A 196 -1.19 20.12 -5.62
CA PHE A 196 -2.29 21.09 -5.41
C PHE A 196 -2.10 21.88 -4.12
N PHE A 197 -1.68 21.22 -3.05
CA PHE A 197 -1.32 21.76 -1.74
C PHE A 197 -0.72 20.68 -0.84
N SER A 198 -0.35 21.05 0.39
CA SER A 198 0.13 20.10 1.40
C SER A 198 -0.90 19.94 2.53
N LEU A 199 -1.14 18.71 2.95
CA LEU A 199 -2.15 18.34 3.94
C LEU A 199 -1.52 17.67 5.16
N GLU A 200 -1.98 18.02 6.36
CA GLU A 200 -1.63 17.30 7.59
C GLU A 200 -1.81 15.78 7.42
N ARG A 201 -0.79 15.03 7.77
CA ARG A 201 -0.74 13.57 7.62
C ARG A 201 -1.93 12.85 8.26
N ALA A 202 -2.33 13.28 9.47
CA ALA A 202 -3.47 12.70 10.17
C ALA A 202 -4.80 12.89 9.42
N ALA A 203 -4.91 13.97 8.64
CA ALA A 203 -6.09 14.27 7.83
C ALA A 203 -6.14 13.51 6.49
N ALA A 204 -5.02 12.98 6.01
CA ALA A 204 -4.93 12.32 4.71
C ALA A 204 -6.04 11.27 4.45
N PRO A 205 -6.35 10.34 5.36
CA PRO A 205 -7.42 9.37 5.14
C PRO A 205 -8.83 9.97 5.17
N TYR A 206 -9.04 11.12 5.82
CA TYR A 206 -10.35 11.81 5.84
C TYR A 206 -10.63 12.56 4.55
N PHE A 207 -9.57 12.96 3.85
CA PHE A 207 -9.65 13.54 2.50
C PHE A 207 -9.46 12.48 1.41
N GLY A 208 -9.17 11.22 1.78
CA GLY A 208 -9.01 10.10 0.87
C GLY A 208 -7.95 10.34 -0.21
N ILE A 209 -6.91 11.13 0.11
CA ILE A 209 -5.80 11.39 -0.80
C ILE A 209 -4.91 10.16 -0.92
N LYS A 210 -4.17 10.06 -2.03
CA LYS A 210 -3.11 9.06 -2.16
C LYS A 210 -1.94 9.41 -1.25
N VAL A 211 -1.47 8.43 -0.50
CA VAL A 211 -0.30 8.55 0.37
C VAL A 211 0.79 7.64 -0.14
N TYR A 212 1.98 8.17 -0.22
CA TYR A 212 3.16 7.45 -0.68
C TYR A 212 4.12 7.19 0.47
N GLY A 213 4.81 6.06 0.41
CA GLY A 213 5.83 5.70 1.39
C GLY A 213 6.91 4.83 0.79
N VAL A 214 8.02 4.68 1.51
CA VAL A 214 9.11 3.77 1.18
C VAL A 214 9.19 2.66 2.21
N GLN A 215 9.49 1.44 1.76
CA GLN A 215 9.59 0.24 2.59
C GLN A 215 10.80 -0.57 2.15
N MET A 216 11.65 -0.98 3.08
CA MET A 216 12.89 -1.67 2.75
C MET A 216 12.99 -3.02 3.43
N ASN A 217 13.19 -4.08 2.64
CA ASN A 217 13.57 -5.40 3.11
C ASN A 217 15.10 -5.50 3.17
N GLY A 218 15.68 -5.37 4.36
CA GLY A 218 17.10 -5.60 4.58
C GLY A 218 17.36 -7.09 4.82
N TYR A 219 18.22 -7.71 4.02
CA TYR A 219 18.50 -9.14 4.14
C TYR A 219 19.98 -9.47 4.10
N VAL A 220 20.32 -10.60 4.69
CA VAL A 220 21.65 -11.22 4.69
C VAL A 220 21.55 -12.58 4.01
N GLU A 221 22.54 -12.93 3.21
CA GLU A 221 22.73 -14.30 2.69
C GLU A 221 23.79 -15.03 3.51
N LYS A 222 23.40 -16.17 4.06
CA LYS A 222 24.28 -17.03 4.85
C LYS A 222 23.93 -18.49 4.58
N ASP A 223 24.97 -19.31 4.29
CA ASP A 223 24.84 -20.76 4.08
C ASP A 223 23.76 -21.13 3.04
N GLY A 224 23.65 -20.33 1.95
CA GLY A 224 22.66 -20.53 0.89
C GLY A 224 21.24 -20.09 1.24
N GLN A 225 21.03 -19.54 2.42
CA GLN A 225 19.73 -19.02 2.87
C GLN A 225 19.70 -17.50 2.95
N LYS A 226 18.53 -16.91 2.66
CA LYS A 226 18.27 -15.51 2.96
C LYS A 226 17.61 -15.37 4.33
N LEU A 227 18.12 -14.40 5.11
CA LEU A 227 17.56 -14.01 6.39
C LEU A 227 17.16 -12.54 6.33
N LEU A 228 15.96 -12.20 6.79
CA LEU A 228 15.47 -10.82 6.88
C LEU A 228 15.77 -10.23 8.27
N TRP A 229 16.23 -8.99 8.29
CA TRP A 229 16.19 -8.17 9.49
C TRP A 229 14.78 -7.67 9.72
N ILE A 230 14.22 -8.01 10.87
CA ILE A 230 12.88 -7.60 11.30
C ILE A 230 13.02 -6.71 12.53
N GLY A 231 12.40 -5.52 12.47
CA GLY A 231 12.30 -4.60 13.60
C GLY A 231 11.08 -4.92 14.47
N LYS A 232 11.18 -4.67 15.77
CA LYS A 232 10.04 -4.59 16.68
C LYS A 232 9.83 -3.14 17.06
N ARG A 233 8.68 -2.61 16.74
CA ARG A 233 8.32 -1.19 16.96
C ARG A 233 8.35 -0.86 18.44
N SER A 234 8.79 0.33 18.76
CA SER A 234 8.72 0.87 20.12
C SER A 234 7.28 0.90 20.63
N GLN A 235 7.09 0.64 21.92
CA GLN A 235 5.80 0.80 22.59
C GLN A 235 5.33 2.27 22.63
N MET A 236 6.23 3.21 22.40
CA MET A 236 5.93 4.65 22.37
C MET A 236 5.33 5.13 21.03
N LYS A 237 5.33 4.28 20.01
CA LYS A 237 4.72 4.65 18.71
C LYS A 237 3.21 4.78 18.84
N SER A 238 2.67 5.89 18.35
CA SER A 238 1.23 6.17 18.37
C SER A 238 0.39 5.21 17.51
N THR A 239 1.02 4.55 16.54
CA THR A 239 0.36 3.57 15.66
C THR A 239 1.12 2.26 15.66
N TYR A 240 0.39 1.16 15.87
CA TYR A 240 0.93 -0.20 15.87
C TYR A 240 2.12 -0.39 16.84
N PRO A 241 2.02 0.04 18.14
CA PRO A 241 3.08 -0.13 19.11
C PRO A 241 3.41 -1.62 19.32
N GLY A 242 4.68 -1.95 19.45
CA GLY A 242 5.19 -3.29 19.74
C GLY A 242 5.02 -4.33 18.62
N MET A 243 4.45 -3.97 17.47
CA MET A 243 4.32 -4.89 16.33
C MET A 243 5.64 -5.03 15.57
N LEU A 244 5.75 -6.11 14.77
CA LEU A 244 6.89 -6.31 13.86
C LEU A 244 6.76 -5.40 12.64
N ASP A 245 7.89 -4.90 12.16
CA ASP A 245 8.00 -4.00 11.01
C ASP A 245 9.19 -4.39 10.12
N GLN A 246 9.32 -3.77 8.94
CA GLN A 246 10.53 -3.84 8.14
C GLN A 246 11.73 -3.26 8.87
N LEU A 247 12.92 -3.41 8.26
CA LEU A 247 14.15 -2.86 8.79
C LEU A 247 14.15 -1.32 8.75
N ALA A 248 13.60 -0.73 7.68
CA ALA A 248 13.39 0.70 7.58
C ALA A 248 12.15 1.01 6.72
N ALA A 249 11.34 1.99 7.13
CA ALA A 249 10.11 2.35 6.46
C ALA A 249 9.62 3.75 6.86
N GLY A 250 9.36 4.61 5.88
CA GLY A 250 8.84 5.95 6.14
C GLY A 250 7.77 6.41 5.18
N GLY A 251 6.99 7.40 5.61
CA GLY A 251 6.13 8.16 4.71
C GLY A 251 6.97 9.00 3.76
N LEU A 252 6.43 9.35 2.60
CA LEU A 252 7.11 10.21 1.64
C LEU A 252 6.57 11.64 1.72
N PRO A 253 7.27 12.55 2.42
CA PRO A 253 6.89 13.96 2.51
C PRO A 253 7.06 14.66 1.16
N TYR A 254 6.48 15.86 1.05
CA TYR A 254 6.69 16.69 -0.13
C TYR A 254 8.16 17.12 -0.27
N GLY A 255 8.65 17.10 -1.51
CA GLY A 255 9.97 17.67 -1.86
C GLY A 255 11.16 16.76 -1.68
N ILE A 256 10.96 15.48 -1.27
CA ILE A 256 12.05 14.51 -1.18
C ILE A 256 11.84 13.35 -2.17
N ALA A 257 12.91 12.91 -2.83
CA ALA A 257 12.85 11.74 -3.70
C ALA A 257 12.77 10.43 -2.89
N CYS A 258 12.13 9.38 -3.46
CA CYS A 258 11.96 8.10 -2.76
C CYS A 258 13.29 7.51 -2.25
N GLY A 259 14.34 7.53 -3.09
CA GLY A 259 15.66 7.01 -2.68
C GLY A 259 16.33 7.84 -1.58
N GLU A 260 16.17 9.16 -1.61
CA GLU A 260 16.70 10.04 -0.55
C GLU A 260 15.96 9.83 0.77
N ASN A 261 14.63 9.72 0.71
CA ASN A 261 13.83 9.41 1.89
C ASN A 261 14.20 8.05 2.47
N LEU A 262 14.39 7.03 1.60
CA LEU A 262 14.81 5.72 2.07
C LEU A 262 16.16 5.77 2.79
N VAL A 263 17.15 6.49 2.24
CA VAL A 263 18.48 6.64 2.88
C VAL A 263 18.35 7.31 4.25
N LYS A 264 17.48 8.32 4.37
CA LYS A 264 17.17 8.99 5.63
C LYS A 264 16.58 8.02 6.67
N GLU A 265 15.50 7.30 6.29
CA GLU A 265 14.85 6.33 7.20
C GLU A 265 15.81 5.19 7.60
N CYS A 266 16.67 4.72 6.69
CA CYS A 266 17.69 3.71 6.97
C CYS A 266 18.69 4.18 8.05
N GLU A 267 19.09 5.44 8.02
CA GLU A 267 20.00 6.02 9.00
C GLU A 267 19.31 6.19 10.35
N GLU A 268 18.08 6.74 10.36
CA GLU A 268 17.32 7.08 11.56
C GLU A 268 16.79 5.84 12.29
N GLU A 269 16.16 4.90 11.60
CA GLU A 269 15.53 3.73 12.23
C GLU A 269 16.51 2.59 12.53
N ALA A 270 17.56 2.40 11.70
CA ALA A 270 18.40 1.21 11.78
C ALA A 270 19.91 1.47 11.79
N GLY A 271 20.36 2.74 11.80
CA GLY A 271 21.77 3.09 11.79
C GLY A 271 22.54 2.60 10.57
N ILE A 272 21.86 2.43 9.41
CA ILE A 272 22.49 1.98 8.18
C ILE A 272 23.26 3.15 7.55
N PRO A 273 24.59 3.03 7.39
CA PRO A 273 25.38 4.09 6.74
C PRO A 273 24.89 4.39 5.33
N LYS A 274 24.94 5.68 4.93
CA LYS A 274 24.55 6.13 3.57
C LYS A 274 25.31 5.42 2.45
N SER A 275 26.55 4.98 2.69
CA SER A 275 27.31 4.20 1.72
C SER A 275 26.72 2.82 1.44
N ILE A 276 25.97 2.27 2.39
CA ILE A 276 25.30 0.97 2.27
C ILE A 276 23.86 1.18 1.78
N SER A 277 23.09 2.10 2.40
CA SER A 277 21.69 2.29 2.06
C SER A 277 21.45 2.78 0.63
N LYS A 278 22.41 3.46 0.00
CA LYS A 278 22.37 3.85 -1.42
C LYS A 278 22.40 2.66 -2.40
N GLU A 279 22.85 1.49 -1.95
CA GLU A 279 22.86 0.26 -2.73
C GLU A 279 21.49 -0.45 -2.73
N ALA A 280 20.48 0.11 -2.04
CA ALA A 280 19.14 -0.43 -2.03
C ALA A 280 18.53 -0.39 -3.44
N ILE A 281 18.01 -1.53 -3.88
CA ILE A 281 17.45 -1.71 -5.21
C ILE A 281 15.94 -1.47 -5.16
N PRO A 282 15.37 -0.53 -5.96
CA PRO A 282 13.93 -0.38 -6.09
C PRO A 282 13.37 -1.61 -6.83
N VAL A 283 12.39 -2.28 -6.24
CA VAL A 283 11.88 -3.57 -6.72
C VAL A 283 10.40 -3.57 -7.06
N GLY A 284 9.78 -2.41 -7.05
CA GLY A 284 8.38 -2.24 -7.40
C GLY A 284 7.56 -1.58 -6.31
N THR A 285 6.26 -1.78 -6.35
CA THR A 285 5.29 -1.16 -5.44
C THR A 285 4.28 -2.18 -4.93
N VAL A 286 3.80 -1.94 -3.73
CA VAL A 286 2.60 -2.56 -3.15
C VAL A 286 1.59 -1.45 -2.91
N SER A 287 0.31 -1.69 -3.22
CA SER A 287 -0.74 -0.72 -2.96
C SER A 287 -1.97 -1.38 -2.35
N TYR A 288 -2.64 -0.62 -1.50
CA TYR A 288 -3.86 -1.07 -0.85
C TYR A 288 -4.81 0.10 -0.57
N MET A 289 -6.08 -0.24 -0.36
CA MET A 289 -7.09 0.72 0.07
C MET A 289 -7.90 0.16 1.23
N ASP A 290 -8.13 0.99 2.26
CA ASP A 290 -8.83 0.56 3.47
C ASP A 290 -9.81 1.64 3.91
N ILE A 291 -11.11 1.28 3.97
CA ILE A 291 -12.19 2.17 4.42
C ILE A 291 -12.62 1.75 5.81
N ASP A 292 -12.55 2.69 6.75
CA ASP A 292 -12.97 2.52 8.14
C ASP A 292 -13.62 3.82 8.66
N GLY A 293 -14.93 3.81 8.84
CA GLY A 293 -15.70 5.01 9.16
C GLY A 293 -15.53 6.11 8.11
N TYR A 294 -15.11 7.30 8.53
CA TYR A 294 -14.86 8.42 7.63
C TYR A 294 -13.53 8.35 6.87
N ARG A 295 -12.69 7.36 7.18
CA ARG A 295 -11.32 7.25 6.66
C ARG A 295 -11.28 6.37 5.42
N TYR A 296 -10.72 6.90 4.36
CA TYR A 296 -10.39 6.16 3.15
C TYR A 296 -8.88 6.26 2.90
N LYS A 297 -8.15 5.25 3.36
CA LYS A 297 -6.72 5.14 3.08
C LYS A 297 -6.51 4.66 1.66
N ARG A 298 -5.57 5.28 0.96
CA ARG A 298 -5.13 4.94 -0.38
C ARG A 298 -3.62 5.02 -0.41
N ASP A 299 -2.96 3.92 -0.03
CA ASP A 299 -1.52 3.90 0.19
C ASP A 299 -0.79 3.18 -0.95
N VAL A 300 0.30 3.76 -1.41
CA VAL A 300 1.25 3.18 -2.36
C VAL A 300 2.63 3.15 -1.71
N LEU A 301 3.21 1.96 -1.59
CA LEU A 301 4.49 1.72 -0.94
C LEU A 301 5.52 1.36 -1.99
N PHE A 302 6.54 2.20 -2.17
CA PHE A 302 7.72 1.89 -2.98
C PHE A 302 8.60 0.91 -2.21
N CYS A 303 8.77 -0.29 -2.77
CA CYS A 303 9.51 -1.38 -2.14
C CYS A 303 10.97 -1.36 -2.59
N TYR A 304 11.85 -1.58 -1.64
CA TYR A 304 13.30 -1.69 -1.86
C TYR A 304 13.83 -2.96 -1.20
N ASP A 305 14.83 -3.57 -1.82
CA ASP A 305 15.60 -4.65 -1.24
C ASP A 305 17.06 -4.22 -1.06
N LEU A 306 17.61 -4.50 0.11
CA LEU A 306 19.00 -4.20 0.43
C LEU A 306 19.71 -5.44 0.97
N LYS A 307 20.74 -5.90 0.25
CA LYS A 307 21.64 -6.93 0.74
C LYS A 307 22.65 -6.32 1.69
N LEU A 308 22.61 -6.74 2.95
CA LEU A 308 23.49 -6.25 4.01
C LEU A 308 24.66 -7.19 4.24
N PRO A 309 25.85 -6.68 4.64
CA PRO A 309 26.96 -7.51 5.09
C PRO A 309 26.54 -8.41 6.26
N ALA A 310 27.08 -9.63 6.33
CA ALA A 310 26.79 -10.57 7.42
C ALA A 310 27.22 -10.04 8.81
N SER A 311 28.19 -9.13 8.83
CA SER A 311 28.67 -8.46 10.06
C SER A 311 27.80 -7.28 10.49
N PHE A 312 26.91 -6.77 9.61
CA PHE A 312 26.04 -5.62 9.95
C PHE A 312 25.10 -5.96 11.09
N ARG A 313 24.93 -5.02 12.01
CA ARG A 313 23.96 -5.07 13.10
C ARG A 313 23.19 -3.75 13.11
N PRO A 314 21.85 -3.79 12.96
CA PRO A 314 21.05 -2.57 13.04
C PRO A 314 21.02 -2.04 14.46
N GLU A 315 21.05 -0.70 14.56
CA GLU A 315 20.97 0.02 15.82
C GLU A 315 19.95 1.14 15.69
N ASN A 316 18.97 1.17 16.58
CA ASN A 316 17.97 2.22 16.64
C ASN A 316 18.60 3.56 17.00
N GLN A 317 18.35 4.62 16.21
CA GLN A 317 18.91 5.95 16.41
C GLN A 317 17.87 6.97 16.92
N ASP A 318 16.58 6.77 16.60
CA ASP A 318 15.51 7.75 16.85
C ASP A 318 14.49 7.31 17.93
N GLY A 319 14.60 6.09 18.43
CA GLY A 319 13.68 5.54 19.44
C GLY A 319 12.40 4.92 18.86
N GLU A 320 12.27 4.84 17.55
CA GLU A 320 11.08 4.27 16.90
C GLU A 320 11.05 2.74 16.90
N VAL A 321 12.22 2.10 16.97
CA VAL A 321 12.39 0.64 17.01
C VAL A 321 12.93 0.20 18.35
N ASP A 322 12.29 -0.75 19.01
CA ASP A 322 12.71 -1.32 20.29
C ASP A 322 13.90 -2.27 20.13
N SER A 323 13.83 -3.15 19.13
CA SER A 323 14.85 -4.19 18.93
C SER A 323 14.75 -4.79 17.53
N PHE A 324 15.82 -5.49 17.12
CA PHE A 324 15.89 -6.17 15.83
C PHE A 324 16.23 -7.64 15.97
N LYS A 325 15.76 -8.46 15.03
CA LYS A 325 16.13 -9.86 14.92
C LYS A 325 16.33 -10.28 13.47
N LEU A 326 17.38 -11.01 13.20
CA LEU A 326 17.66 -11.64 11.91
C LEU A 326 16.98 -13.01 11.86
N ILE A 327 16.05 -13.19 10.93
CA ILE A 327 15.17 -14.38 10.87
C ILE A 327 15.20 -14.99 9.45
N PRO A 328 15.30 -16.32 9.29
CA PRO A 328 15.17 -16.95 7.99
C PRO A 328 13.87 -16.57 7.27
N VAL A 329 13.95 -16.32 5.97
CA VAL A 329 12.80 -15.85 5.18
C VAL A 329 11.60 -16.81 5.29
N THR A 330 11.83 -18.11 5.26
CA THR A 330 10.77 -19.13 5.43
C THR A 330 10.09 -19.04 6.81
N HIS A 331 10.86 -18.72 7.84
CA HIS A 331 10.34 -18.51 9.20
C HIS A 331 9.51 -17.22 9.29
N VAL A 332 9.94 -16.14 8.63
CA VAL A 332 9.15 -14.90 8.54
C VAL A 332 7.82 -15.16 7.83
N ALA A 333 7.82 -15.96 6.75
CA ALA A 333 6.61 -16.37 6.05
C ALA A 333 5.63 -17.10 6.98
N ASN A 334 6.12 -18.04 7.81
CA ASN A 334 5.31 -18.75 8.80
C ASN A 334 4.67 -17.78 9.83
N VAL A 335 5.44 -16.81 10.33
CA VAL A 335 4.91 -15.80 11.27
C VAL A 335 3.81 -14.97 10.62
N ILE A 336 3.99 -14.53 9.36
CA ILE A 336 2.97 -13.78 8.62
C ILE A 336 1.70 -14.62 8.47
N GLN A 337 1.81 -15.86 8.01
CA GLN A 337 0.64 -16.72 7.80
C GLN A 337 -0.14 -16.99 9.08
N ARG A 338 0.55 -17.21 10.21
CA ARG A 338 -0.04 -17.77 11.44
C ARG A 338 -0.45 -16.74 12.48
N THR A 339 0.05 -15.48 12.37
CA THR A 339 -0.13 -14.48 13.44
C THR A 339 -0.57 -13.12 12.89
N GLN A 340 -0.91 -12.22 13.82
CA GLN A 340 -1.09 -10.79 13.55
C GLN A 340 0.06 -9.97 14.14
N PHE A 341 1.27 -10.52 14.25
CA PHE A 341 2.41 -9.84 14.88
C PHE A 341 2.97 -8.72 14.04
N PHE A 342 2.89 -8.82 12.71
CA PHE A 342 3.33 -7.76 11.82
C PHE A 342 2.32 -6.61 11.71
N LYS A 343 2.81 -5.39 11.68
CA LYS A 343 2.04 -4.24 11.20
C LYS A 343 1.44 -4.61 9.82
N PRO A 344 0.16 -4.36 9.58
CA PRO A 344 -0.55 -4.99 8.45
C PRO A 344 0.11 -4.82 7.09
N ASN A 345 0.47 -3.58 6.72
CA ASN A 345 1.06 -3.29 5.42
C ASN A 345 2.48 -3.87 5.23
N CYS A 346 3.21 -4.09 6.33
CA CYS A 346 4.51 -4.75 6.29
C CYS A 346 4.41 -6.19 5.80
N SER A 347 3.34 -6.89 6.17
CA SER A 347 3.05 -8.23 5.65
C SER A 347 2.96 -8.23 4.12
N LEU A 348 2.30 -7.23 3.51
CA LEU A 348 2.16 -7.15 2.05
C LEU A 348 3.51 -6.99 1.35
N VAL A 349 4.38 -6.13 1.88
CA VAL A 349 5.72 -5.88 1.34
C VAL A 349 6.61 -7.13 1.44
N ILE A 350 6.51 -7.87 2.55
CA ILE A 350 7.26 -9.13 2.70
C ILE A 350 6.66 -10.23 1.80
N ILE A 351 5.34 -10.30 1.63
CA ILE A 351 4.72 -11.25 0.69
C ILE A 351 5.21 -10.97 -0.73
N ASP A 352 5.31 -9.70 -1.16
CA ASP A 352 5.90 -9.32 -2.44
C ASP A 352 7.37 -9.77 -2.55
N PHE A 353 8.16 -9.63 -1.47
CA PHE A 353 9.53 -10.16 -1.40
C PHE A 353 9.56 -11.69 -1.60
N LEU A 354 8.64 -12.44 -0.99
CA LEU A 354 8.56 -13.91 -1.14
C LEU A 354 8.33 -14.31 -2.61
N PHE A 355 7.47 -13.60 -3.35
CA PHE A 355 7.28 -13.82 -4.78
C PHE A 355 8.54 -13.56 -5.58
N ARG A 356 9.16 -12.40 -5.40
CA ARG A 356 10.32 -11.97 -6.18
C ARG A 356 11.57 -12.82 -5.93
N HIS A 357 11.68 -13.42 -4.76
CA HIS A 357 12.81 -14.26 -4.38
C HIS A 357 12.53 -15.77 -4.49
N GLY A 358 11.41 -16.16 -5.11
CA GLY A 358 11.11 -17.55 -5.44
C GLY A 358 10.73 -18.43 -4.23
N TYR A 359 10.24 -17.83 -3.15
CA TYR A 359 9.71 -18.59 -1.99
C TYR A 359 8.26 -19.04 -2.18
N MET A 360 7.60 -18.58 -3.23
CA MET A 360 6.27 -19.01 -3.65
C MET A 360 6.35 -19.66 -5.02
N SER A 361 5.78 -20.86 -5.17
CA SER A 361 5.75 -21.56 -6.44
C SER A 361 4.53 -21.12 -7.26
N PRO A 362 4.65 -20.93 -8.59
CA PRO A 362 3.51 -20.71 -9.48
C PRO A 362 2.52 -21.88 -9.50
N GLU A 363 2.93 -23.06 -9.02
CA GLU A 363 2.09 -24.24 -8.88
C GLU A 363 1.11 -24.14 -7.69
N HIS A 364 1.29 -23.18 -6.80
CA HIS A 364 0.38 -23.01 -5.68
C HIS A 364 -0.97 -22.45 -6.16
N PHE A 365 -2.06 -23.06 -5.70
CA PHE A 365 -3.41 -22.57 -6.01
C PHE A 365 -3.60 -21.14 -5.48
N GLY A 366 -4.07 -20.24 -6.36
CA GLY A 366 -4.26 -18.83 -6.03
C GLY A 366 -3.00 -17.96 -6.16
N TYR A 367 -1.89 -18.49 -6.71
CA TYR A 367 -0.64 -17.74 -6.90
C TYR A 367 -0.85 -16.40 -7.62
N LEU A 368 -1.52 -16.41 -8.78
CA LEU A 368 -1.77 -15.18 -9.56
C LEU A 368 -2.72 -14.23 -8.83
N ASP A 369 -3.76 -14.75 -8.19
CA ASP A 369 -4.71 -13.94 -7.44
C ASP A 369 -4.04 -13.21 -6.27
N LEU A 370 -3.17 -13.91 -5.53
CA LEU A 370 -2.41 -13.32 -4.44
C LEU A 370 -1.44 -12.26 -4.96
N LEU A 371 -0.70 -12.55 -6.04
CA LEU A 371 0.25 -11.62 -6.65
C LEU A 371 -0.44 -10.32 -7.11
N GLN A 372 -1.60 -10.43 -7.78
CA GLN A 372 -2.38 -9.28 -8.22
C GLN A 372 -2.96 -8.49 -7.05
N SER A 373 -3.41 -9.18 -6.01
CA SER A 373 -4.03 -8.56 -4.84
C SER A 373 -3.09 -7.66 -4.01
N LEU A 374 -1.78 -7.82 -4.16
CA LEU A 374 -0.78 -6.92 -3.55
C LEU A 374 -0.78 -5.51 -4.18
N ARG A 375 -1.47 -5.32 -5.30
CA ARG A 375 -1.58 -4.06 -6.05
C ARG A 375 -3.05 -3.70 -6.29
N SER A 376 -3.91 -4.05 -5.33
CA SER A 376 -5.36 -3.79 -5.40
C SER A 376 -5.73 -2.33 -5.13
N GLY A 377 -4.84 -1.54 -4.54
CA GLY A 377 -4.98 -0.10 -4.43
C GLY A 377 -4.77 0.61 -5.75
N ASP A 378 -5.25 1.85 -5.83
CA ASP A 378 -5.04 2.72 -6.99
C ASP A 378 -3.60 3.23 -7.01
N CYS A 379 -2.81 2.77 -7.98
CA CYS A 379 -1.41 3.18 -8.18
C CYS A 379 -1.25 4.31 -9.22
N SER A 380 -2.32 4.66 -9.95
CA SER A 380 -2.28 5.66 -11.03
C SER A 380 -2.29 7.09 -10.55
#